data_80b64c96b723666a3833589537304317
#
_entry.id   80b64c96b723666a3833589537304317
#
_cell.length_a   1.000
_cell.length_b   1.000
_cell.length_c   1.000
_cell.angle_alpha   90.00
_cell.angle_beta   90.00
_cell.angle_gamma   90.00
#
_symmetry.space_group_name_H-M   'P 1'
#
loop_
_entity.id
_entity.type
_entity.pdbx_description
1 polymer ?
#
loop_
_entity_poly.entity_id
_entity_poly.type
_entity_poly.pdbx_seq_one_letter_code
_entity_poly.pdbx_strand_id
1 'polypeptide(L)'
;MNGERRSGPGVADNRGVKVLVDKGALLCGCVLLALLAGRADALVVIWLLAAATVGGLSVVADQRRWIIVAPVVYLLLGALTTASVAGAPLAVYDLARLAALGTRRQRAVAAVGCAPFLVAVAGRAPKEPVLDFVVCALAALLALRTYQEETTRTTLHATRDDLREKVLTLQDTNARLLQAQDHESRAAALSERTRIAREIHDGVGHLLTRLLLQVKALQVVHRDEPGVVADLTTVDAGLDEALDSMRRSVHALSDEGEDLATSLNLLGSRCG
;
A
#
# COMPACT_ATOMS: atom_id res chain seq x y z
N MET A 1 9.93 16.67 6.10
CA MET A 1 10.66 15.65 6.89
C MET A 1 10.88 14.46 5.98
N ASN A 2 12.13 14.33 5.45
CA ASN A 2 12.51 13.27 4.51
C ASN A 2 12.70 11.96 5.28
N GLY A 3 11.73 11.06 5.16
CA GLY A 3 11.86 9.67 5.62
C GLY A 3 12.76 8.88 4.66
N GLU A 4 14.03 8.72 4.99
CA GLU A 4 14.90 7.70 4.38
C GLU A 4 14.26 6.32 4.65
N ARG A 5 13.60 5.77 3.63
CA ARG A 5 13.17 4.37 3.65
C ARG A 5 14.44 3.50 3.61
N ARG A 6 14.88 3.01 4.74
CA ARG A 6 15.86 1.93 4.84
C ARG A 6 15.23 0.70 4.20
N SER A 7 15.70 0.35 2.99
CA SER A 7 15.43 -0.96 2.38
C SER A 7 15.93 -2.04 3.35
N GLY A 8 15.05 -2.98 3.71
CA GLY A 8 15.38 -4.07 4.62
C GLY A 8 16.55 -4.91 4.10
N PRO A 9 17.38 -5.51 4.98
CA PRO A 9 18.63 -6.20 4.64
C PRO A 9 18.45 -7.37 3.68
N GLY A 10 17.28 -7.98 3.54
CA GLY A 10 17.06 -9.14 2.66
C GLY A 10 16.91 -8.84 1.16
N VAL A 11 16.59 -7.61 0.77
CA VAL A 11 16.39 -7.25 -0.66
C VAL A 11 17.71 -6.86 -1.32
N ALA A 12 18.64 -6.27 -0.55
CA ALA A 12 19.97 -5.89 -1.05
C ALA A 12 20.84 -7.12 -1.31
N ASP A 13 20.74 -8.14 -0.47
CA ASP A 13 21.55 -9.37 -0.57
C ASP A 13 21.23 -10.17 -1.85
N ASN A 14 19.97 -10.26 -2.23
CA ASN A 14 19.54 -11.01 -3.41
C ASN A 14 19.92 -10.35 -4.76
N ARG A 15 20.19 -9.03 -4.77
CA ARG A 15 20.69 -8.31 -5.97
C ARG A 15 22.14 -8.66 -6.28
N GLY A 16 22.99 -8.63 -5.27
CA GLY A 16 24.40 -8.95 -5.40
C GLY A 16 24.60 -10.36 -5.92
N VAL A 17 23.87 -11.32 -5.40
CA VAL A 17 23.96 -12.73 -5.79
C VAL A 17 23.58 -12.95 -7.26
N LYS A 18 22.50 -12.34 -7.76
CA LYS A 18 22.10 -12.48 -9.18
C LYS A 18 23.14 -11.93 -10.13
N VAL A 19 23.62 -10.71 -9.85
CA VAL A 19 24.67 -10.08 -10.68
C VAL A 19 25.96 -10.92 -10.68
N LEU A 20 26.26 -11.51 -9.53
CA LEU A 20 27.44 -12.40 -9.42
C LEU A 20 27.26 -13.69 -10.26
N VAL A 21 26.06 -14.27 -10.25
CA VAL A 21 25.72 -15.45 -11.05
C VAL A 21 25.79 -15.12 -12.54
N ASP A 22 25.21 -14.01 -12.99
CA ASP A 22 25.27 -13.59 -14.39
C ASP A 22 26.72 -13.37 -14.86
N LYS A 23 27.50 -12.68 -14.04
CA LYS A 23 28.95 -12.47 -14.35
C LYS A 23 29.77 -13.76 -14.34
N GLY A 24 29.45 -14.67 -13.41
CA GLY A 24 30.06 -15.99 -13.38
C GLY A 24 29.75 -16.78 -14.65
N ALA A 25 28.49 -16.78 -15.08
CA ALA A 25 28.09 -17.45 -16.34
C ALA A 25 28.79 -16.83 -17.57
N LEU A 26 28.84 -15.48 -17.64
CA LEU A 26 29.54 -14.78 -18.72
C LEU A 26 31.02 -15.08 -18.71
N LEU A 27 31.66 -15.09 -17.54
CA LEU A 27 33.09 -15.44 -17.43
C LEU A 27 33.35 -16.86 -17.88
N CYS A 28 32.55 -17.85 -17.46
CA CYS A 28 32.65 -19.23 -17.93
C CYS A 28 32.48 -19.32 -19.45
N GLY A 29 31.52 -18.58 -20.02
CA GLY A 29 31.35 -18.49 -21.48
C GLY A 29 32.53 -17.91 -22.18
N CYS A 30 33.13 -16.83 -21.67
CA CYS A 30 34.36 -16.23 -22.22
C CYS A 30 35.56 -17.18 -22.19
N VAL A 31 35.75 -17.90 -21.07
CA VAL A 31 36.83 -18.90 -20.94
C VAL A 31 36.62 -20.04 -21.93
N LEU A 32 35.39 -20.58 -22.02
CA LEU A 32 35.09 -21.66 -22.95
C LEU A 32 35.32 -21.25 -24.40
N LEU A 33 34.93 -20.04 -24.80
CA LEU A 33 35.16 -19.51 -26.14
C LEU A 33 36.65 -19.32 -26.44
N ALA A 34 37.43 -18.80 -25.49
CA ALA A 34 38.86 -18.65 -25.63
C ALA A 34 39.58 -20.02 -25.85
N LEU A 35 39.11 -21.04 -25.11
CA LEU A 35 39.62 -22.41 -25.26
C LEU A 35 39.24 -23.04 -26.62
N LEU A 36 37.95 -22.88 -27.03
CA LEU A 36 37.48 -23.41 -28.32
C LEU A 36 38.12 -22.71 -29.51
N ALA A 37 38.46 -21.43 -29.40
CA ALA A 37 39.15 -20.68 -30.42
C ALA A 37 40.66 -20.97 -30.46
N GLY A 38 41.18 -21.84 -29.60
CA GLY A 38 42.60 -22.17 -29.54
C GLY A 38 43.52 -21.00 -29.09
N ARG A 39 42.93 -20.00 -28.44
CA ARG A 39 43.61 -18.75 -28.01
C ARG A 39 44.00 -18.81 -26.53
N ALA A 40 44.62 -19.88 -26.09
CA ALA A 40 45.08 -20.05 -24.72
C ALA A 40 46.45 -19.36 -24.43
N ASP A 41 46.67 -18.19 -25.01
CA ASP A 41 47.86 -17.40 -24.80
C ASP A 41 47.86 -16.73 -23.41
N ALA A 42 49.06 -16.55 -22.83
CA ALA A 42 49.24 -15.90 -21.54
C ALA A 42 48.58 -14.49 -21.48
N LEU A 43 48.60 -13.76 -22.60
CA LEU A 43 47.96 -12.45 -22.73
C LEU A 43 46.41 -12.52 -22.59
N VAL A 44 45.78 -13.57 -23.15
CA VAL A 44 44.34 -13.79 -23.03
C VAL A 44 43.94 -14.07 -21.58
N VAL A 45 44.72 -14.87 -20.85
CA VAL A 45 44.52 -15.15 -19.43
C VAL A 45 44.63 -13.87 -18.59
N ILE A 46 45.63 -13.03 -18.85
CA ILE A 46 45.80 -11.75 -18.15
C ILE A 46 44.58 -10.83 -18.37
N TRP A 47 44.09 -10.73 -19.61
CA TRP A 47 42.91 -9.90 -19.91
C TRP A 47 41.61 -10.47 -19.33
N LEU A 48 41.45 -11.79 -19.28
CA LEU A 48 40.32 -12.43 -18.59
C LEU A 48 40.34 -12.17 -17.09
N LEU A 49 41.50 -12.27 -16.45
CA LEU A 49 41.67 -11.94 -15.03
C LEU A 49 41.41 -10.45 -14.77
N ALA A 50 41.88 -9.56 -15.64
CA ALA A 50 41.59 -8.14 -15.57
C ALA A 50 40.07 -7.85 -15.71
N ALA A 51 39.37 -8.53 -16.64
CA ALA A 51 37.92 -8.43 -16.77
C ALA A 51 37.20 -8.92 -15.53
N ALA A 52 37.63 -10.05 -14.96
CA ALA A 52 37.06 -10.60 -13.73
C ALA A 52 37.24 -9.66 -12.52
N THR A 53 38.43 -9.03 -12.38
CA THR A 53 38.69 -8.06 -11.30
C THR A 53 37.86 -6.79 -11.46
N VAL A 54 37.77 -6.24 -12.68
CA VAL A 54 36.90 -5.08 -12.99
C VAL A 54 35.44 -5.42 -12.69
N GLY A 55 34.98 -6.60 -13.13
CA GLY A 55 33.66 -7.11 -12.89
C GLY A 55 33.35 -7.33 -11.39
N GLY A 56 34.29 -7.86 -10.63
CA GLY A 56 34.17 -8.02 -9.17
C GLY A 56 34.11 -6.67 -8.44
N LEU A 57 34.98 -5.73 -8.84
CA LEU A 57 34.99 -4.38 -8.25
C LEU A 57 33.67 -3.65 -8.44
N SER A 58 33.01 -3.82 -9.59
CA SER A 58 31.70 -3.20 -9.86
C SER A 58 30.57 -3.77 -9.00
N VAL A 59 30.67 -5.02 -8.50
CA VAL A 59 29.71 -5.61 -7.58
C VAL A 59 29.85 -5.06 -6.16
N VAL A 60 31.14 -4.93 -5.71
CA VAL A 60 31.43 -4.48 -4.33
C VAL A 60 31.16 -2.99 -4.15
N ALA A 61 31.43 -2.19 -5.19
CA ALA A 61 31.39 -0.73 -5.12
C ALA A 61 30.08 -0.12 -5.68
N ASP A 62 28.97 -0.84 -5.71
CA ASP A 62 27.69 -0.58 -6.41
C ASP A 62 27.11 0.87 -6.30
N GLN A 63 27.61 1.72 -5.42
CA GLN A 63 27.12 3.10 -5.24
C GLN A 63 28.11 4.21 -5.63
N ARG A 64 29.33 3.92 -6.06
CA ARG A 64 30.32 4.95 -6.38
C ARG A 64 30.29 5.34 -7.86
N ARG A 65 30.14 6.64 -8.14
CA ARG A 65 30.14 7.23 -9.52
C ARG A 65 31.36 6.89 -10.35
N TRP A 66 32.50 6.53 -9.71
CA TRP A 66 33.76 6.19 -10.35
C TRP A 66 33.80 4.79 -10.95
N ILE A 67 32.80 3.95 -10.68
CA ILE A 67 32.77 2.55 -11.15
C ILE A 67 32.69 2.46 -12.68
N ILE A 68 32.13 3.45 -13.35
CA ILE A 68 32.05 3.53 -14.82
C ILE A 68 33.45 3.61 -15.44
N VAL A 69 34.41 4.19 -14.73
CA VAL A 69 35.79 4.40 -15.24
C VAL A 69 36.50 3.06 -15.48
N ALA A 70 36.35 2.09 -14.60
CA ALA A 70 37.07 0.81 -14.70
C ALA A 70 36.72 0.00 -15.97
N PRO A 71 35.44 -0.27 -16.31
CA PRO A 71 35.10 -0.95 -17.56
C PRO A 71 35.39 -0.12 -18.80
N VAL A 72 35.31 1.22 -18.73
CA VAL A 72 35.68 2.11 -19.85
C VAL A 72 37.19 2.04 -20.10
N VAL A 73 38.03 2.13 -19.06
CA VAL A 73 39.48 1.99 -19.17
C VAL A 73 39.87 0.61 -19.70
N TYR A 74 39.19 -0.45 -19.23
CA TYR A 74 39.39 -1.80 -19.76
C TYR A 74 39.16 -1.86 -21.27
N LEU A 75 38.05 -1.32 -21.77
CA LEU A 75 37.72 -1.32 -23.20
C LEU A 75 38.67 -0.43 -24.03
N LEU A 76 39.07 0.73 -23.49
CA LEU A 76 40.02 1.63 -24.17
C LEU A 76 41.39 0.99 -24.32
N LEU A 77 41.96 0.42 -23.25
CA LEU A 77 43.22 -0.32 -23.28
C LEU A 77 43.12 -1.58 -24.12
N GLY A 78 41.94 -2.23 -24.05
CA GLY A 78 41.63 -3.41 -24.85
C GLY A 78 41.54 -3.17 -26.35
N ALA A 79 41.24 -1.96 -26.80
CA ALA A 79 41.23 -1.60 -28.21
C ALA A 79 42.64 -1.77 -28.86
N LEU A 80 43.69 -1.71 -28.05
CA LEU A 80 45.09 -1.84 -28.52
C LEU A 80 45.53 -3.30 -28.76
N THR A 81 44.84 -4.27 -28.15
CA THR A 81 45.27 -5.68 -28.20
C THR A 81 44.15 -6.61 -28.68
N THR A 82 44.50 -7.68 -29.41
CA THR A 82 43.49 -8.68 -29.86
C THR A 82 43.07 -9.60 -28.73
N ALA A 83 43.91 -9.81 -27.72
CA ALA A 83 43.67 -10.69 -26.60
C ALA A 83 42.58 -10.20 -25.63
N SER A 84 42.35 -8.88 -25.57
CA SER A 84 41.36 -8.23 -24.70
C SER A 84 39.89 -8.55 -25.05
N VAL A 85 39.64 -8.95 -26.29
CA VAL A 85 38.31 -9.25 -26.82
C VAL A 85 37.67 -10.39 -26.06
N ALA A 86 38.48 -11.35 -25.56
CA ALA A 86 37.98 -12.47 -24.77
C ALA A 86 37.23 -12.05 -23.46
N GLY A 87 37.65 -10.97 -22.82
CA GLY A 87 36.99 -10.44 -21.60
C GLY A 87 36.00 -9.29 -21.85
N ALA A 88 35.90 -8.81 -23.09
CA ALA A 88 35.05 -7.69 -23.46
C ALA A 88 33.56 -7.86 -23.08
N PRO A 89 32.93 -9.05 -23.20
CA PRO A 89 31.54 -9.25 -22.81
C PRO A 89 31.23 -8.87 -21.36
N LEU A 90 32.20 -9.09 -20.45
CA LEU A 90 32.04 -8.75 -19.03
C LEU A 90 32.02 -7.23 -18.82
N ALA A 91 32.91 -6.49 -19.52
CA ALA A 91 32.94 -5.03 -19.45
C ALA A 91 31.72 -4.39 -20.13
N VAL A 92 31.23 -4.97 -21.23
CA VAL A 92 30.01 -4.54 -21.93
C VAL A 92 28.79 -4.76 -21.05
N TYR A 93 28.67 -5.88 -20.34
CA TYR A 93 27.63 -6.15 -19.38
C TYR A 93 27.60 -5.07 -18.30
N ASP A 94 28.76 -4.75 -17.69
CA ASP A 94 28.80 -3.70 -16.65
C ASP A 94 28.42 -2.32 -17.19
N LEU A 95 28.92 -1.95 -18.36
CA LEU A 95 28.58 -0.69 -19.00
C LEU A 95 27.11 -0.59 -19.39
N ALA A 96 26.51 -1.65 -19.93
CA ALA A 96 25.11 -1.70 -20.28
C ALA A 96 24.22 -1.54 -19.01
N ARG A 97 24.58 -2.22 -17.93
CA ARG A 97 23.89 -2.11 -16.64
C ARG A 97 24.00 -0.70 -16.04
N LEU A 98 25.21 -0.14 -16.02
CA LEU A 98 25.45 1.21 -15.50
C LEU A 98 24.80 2.29 -16.38
N ALA A 99 24.74 2.09 -17.69
CA ALA A 99 24.03 2.98 -18.62
C ALA A 99 22.51 2.93 -18.39
N ALA A 100 21.95 1.74 -18.09
CA ALA A 100 20.52 1.59 -17.79
C ALA A 100 20.13 2.29 -16.47
N LEU A 101 20.95 2.16 -15.42
CA LEU A 101 20.75 2.78 -14.11
C LEU A 101 21.13 4.26 -14.07
N GLY A 102 21.97 4.71 -15.00
CA GLY A 102 22.68 5.98 -14.94
C GLY A 102 21.92 7.19 -15.52
N THR A 103 22.45 8.37 -15.17
CA THR A 103 22.04 9.65 -15.75
C THR A 103 22.38 9.74 -17.27
N ARG A 104 21.80 10.71 -17.98
CA ARG A 104 22.12 10.95 -19.40
C ARG A 104 23.63 11.08 -19.65
N ARG A 105 24.38 11.71 -18.73
CA ARG A 105 25.85 11.84 -18.83
C ARG A 105 26.56 10.48 -18.72
N GLN A 106 26.12 9.61 -17.84
CA GLN A 106 26.70 8.27 -17.69
C GLN A 106 26.43 7.40 -18.92
N ARG A 107 25.26 7.49 -19.53
CA ARG A 107 24.95 6.83 -20.83
C ARG A 107 25.86 7.32 -21.95
N ALA A 108 26.08 8.63 -22.03
CA ALA A 108 27.00 9.20 -23.01
C ALA A 108 28.44 8.71 -22.79
N VAL A 109 28.93 8.65 -21.54
CA VAL A 109 30.26 8.14 -21.21
C VAL A 109 30.39 6.65 -21.58
N ALA A 110 29.35 5.86 -21.29
CA ALA A 110 29.34 4.44 -21.65
C ALA A 110 29.36 4.24 -23.17
N ALA A 111 28.57 5.00 -23.93
CA ALA A 111 28.52 4.94 -25.39
C ALA A 111 29.83 5.37 -26.02
N VAL A 112 30.40 6.49 -25.56
CA VAL A 112 31.70 7.00 -26.05
C VAL A 112 32.85 6.02 -25.68
N GLY A 113 32.78 5.40 -24.48
CA GLY A 113 33.77 4.42 -24.06
C GLY A 113 33.73 3.11 -24.85
N CYS A 114 32.56 2.70 -25.35
CA CYS A 114 32.41 1.52 -26.21
C CYS A 114 32.87 1.77 -27.68
N ALA A 115 32.72 3.00 -28.17
CA ALA A 115 32.95 3.32 -29.59
C ALA A 115 34.34 2.92 -30.12
N PRO A 116 35.48 3.27 -29.47
CA PRO A 116 36.79 2.91 -29.98
C PRO A 116 37.03 1.40 -29.97
N PHE A 117 36.47 0.68 -29.01
CA PHE A 117 36.54 -0.77 -28.97
C PHE A 117 35.76 -1.41 -30.13
N LEU A 118 34.54 -0.94 -30.41
CA LEU A 118 33.72 -1.41 -31.54
C LEU A 118 34.40 -1.15 -32.89
N VAL A 119 35.02 0.01 -33.05
CA VAL A 119 35.80 0.35 -34.27
C VAL A 119 36.98 -0.56 -34.39
N ALA A 120 37.76 -0.82 -33.32
CA ALA A 120 38.91 -1.71 -33.32
C ALA A 120 38.52 -3.16 -33.64
N VAL A 121 37.40 -3.65 -33.15
CA VAL A 121 36.88 -4.99 -33.45
C VAL A 121 36.38 -5.08 -34.89
N ALA A 122 35.66 -4.07 -35.40
CA ALA A 122 35.16 -4.04 -36.75
C ALA A 122 36.25 -3.96 -37.82
N GLY A 123 37.39 -3.37 -37.51
CA GLY A 123 38.56 -3.29 -38.41
C GLY A 123 39.40 -4.57 -38.53
N ARG A 124 39.04 -5.63 -37.78
CA ARG A 124 39.76 -6.93 -37.80
C ARG A 124 39.20 -7.89 -38.86
N ALA A 125 39.95 -8.95 -39.19
CA ALA A 125 39.59 -9.89 -40.26
C ALA A 125 38.20 -10.55 -40.09
N PRO A 126 37.42 -10.81 -41.16
CA PRO A 126 35.96 -10.99 -41.14
C PRO A 126 35.44 -12.27 -40.50
N LYS A 127 36.27 -13.25 -40.17
CA LYS A 127 35.77 -14.55 -39.62
C LYS A 127 35.69 -14.62 -38.09
N GLU A 128 36.43 -13.80 -37.37
CA GLU A 128 36.51 -13.86 -35.92
C GLU A 128 35.67 -12.83 -35.17
N PRO A 129 35.42 -11.60 -35.68
CA PRO A 129 34.69 -10.57 -34.95
C PRO A 129 33.18 -10.85 -34.78
N VAL A 130 32.60 -11.71 -35.64
CA VAL A 130 31.15 -11.98 -35.57
C VAL A 130 30.77 -12.70 -34.28
N LEU A 131 31.57 -13.70 -33.86
CA LEU A 131 31.27 -14.44 -32.63
C LEU A 131 31.44 -13.56 -31.39
N ASP A 132 32.52 -12.77 -31.36
CA ASP A 132 32.81 -11.83 -30.28
C ASP A 132 31.72 -10.74 -30.18
N PHE A 133 31.21 -10.24 -31.33
CA PHE A 133 30.13 -9.30 -31.39
C PHE A 133 28.81 -9.89 -30.87
N VAL A 134 28.50 -11.14 -31.26
CA VAL A 134 27.29 -11.86 -30.79
C VAL A 134 27.31 -12.03 -29.28
N VAL A 135 28.47 -12.40 -28.72
CA VAL A 135 28.60 -12.60 -27.25
C VAL A 135 28.48 -11.25 -26.50
N CYS A 136 29.09 -10.18 -27.04
CA CYS A 136 28.92 -8.84 -26.47
C CYS A 136 27.48 -8.36 -26.54
N ALA A 137 26.77 -8.61 -27.65
CA ALA A 137 25.36 -8.28 -27.80
C ALA A 137 24.51 -9.09 -26.82
N LEU A 138 24.80 -10.38 -26.66
CA LEU A 138 24.13 -11.24 -25.67
C LEU A 138 24.36 -10.75 -24.24
N ALA A 139 25.57 -10.35 -23.89
CA ALA A 139 25.90 -9.77 -22.60
C ALA A 139 25.14 -8.47 -22.34
N ALA A 140 25.07 -7.60 -23.34
CA ALA A 140 24.25 -6.36 -23.24
C ALA A 140 22.76 -6.65 -23.07
N LEU A 141 22.20 -7.60 -23.82
CA LEU A 141 20.81 -8.04 -23.67
C LEU A 141 20.55 -8.64 -22.28
N LEU A 142 21.46 -9.46 -21.76
CA LEU A 142 21.36 -10.02 -20.42
C LEU A 142 21.34 -8.90 -19.35
N ALA A 143 22.21 -7.90 -19.49
CA ALA A 143 22.24 -6.74 -18.58
C ALA A 143 20.94 -5.93 -18.61
N LEU A 144 20.38 -5.72 -19.80
CA LEU A 144 19.10 -5.00 -19.96
C LEU A 144 17.95 -5.81 -19.36
N ARG A 145 17.93 -7.12 -19.56
CA ARG A 145 16.91 -8.01 -19.01
C ARG A 145 16.92 -8.01 -17.49
N THR A 146 18.10 -8.18 -16.87
CA THR A 146 18.23 -8.14 -15.41
C THR A 146 17.81 -6.79 -14.84
N TYR A 147 18.14 -5.70 -15.51
CA TYR A 147 17.67 -4.36 -15.15
C TYR A 147 16.15 -4.22 -15.22
N GLN A 148 15.51 -4.69 -16.29
CA GLN A 148 14.05 -4.65 -16.43
C GLN A 148 13.36 -5.49 -15.35
N GLU A 149 13.88 -6.68 -15.04
CA GLU A 149 13.34 -7.50 -13.94
C GLU A 149 13.43 -6.79 -12.58
N GLU A 150 14.54 -6.12 -12.30
CA GLU A 150 14.71 -5.35 -11.06
C GLU A 150 13.72 -4.20 -10.95
N THR A 151 13.57 -3.40 -12.02
CA THR A 151 12.63 -2.27 -12.02
C THR A 151 11.17 -2.71 -11.91
N THR A 152 10.80 -3.77 -12.62
CA THR A 152 9.44 -4.33 -12.55
C THR A 152 9.12 -4.86 -11.15
N ARG A 153 10.04 -5.57 -10.51
CA ARG A 153 9.85 -6.07 -9.14
C ARG A 153 9.70 -4.94 -8.13
N THR A 154 10.54 -3.91 -8.20
CA THR A 154 10.44 -2.76 -7.27
C THR A 154 9.12 -2.01 -7.44
N THR A 155 8.67 -1.83 -8.69
CA THR A 155 7.39 -1.20 -8.99
C THR A 155 6.21 -2.04 -8.48
N LEU A 156 6.25 -3.37 -8.69
CA LEU A 156 5.22 -4.29 -8.19
C LEU A 156 5.12 -4.27 -6.66
N HIS A 157 6.25 -4.27 -5.94
CA HIS A 157 6.23 -4.17 -4.49
C HIS A 157 5.66 -2.84 -4.01
N ALA A 158 6.07 -1.72 -4.62
CA ALA A 158 5.54 -0.40 -4.28
C ALA A 158 4.03 -0.30 -4.54
N THR A 159 3.55 -0.82 -5.68
CA THR A 159 2.11 -0.83 -6.01
C THR A 159 1.33 -1.72 -5.05
N ARG A 160 1.88 -2.87 -4.67
CA ARG A 160 1.24 -3.78 -3.71
C ARG A 160 1.11 -3.15 -2.32
N ASP A 161 2.14 -2.44 -1.88
CA ASP A 161 2.13 -1.75 -0.58
C ASP A 161 1.11 -0.60 -0.59
N ASP A 162 1.05 0.20 -1.66
CA ASP A 162 0.05 1.25 -1.86
C ASP A 162 -1.39 0.70 -1.87
N LEU A 163 -1.61 -0.42 -2.56
CA LEU A 163 -2.92 -1.08 -2.57
C LEU A 163 -3.31 -1.60 -1.18
N ARG A 164 -2.37 -2.17 -0.42
CA ARG A 164 -2.64 -2.62 0.96
C ARG A 164 -3.03 -1.46 1.86
N GLU A 165 -2.32 -0.34 1.78
CA GLU A 165 -2.63 0.86 2.55
C GLU A 165 -4.03 1.38 2.22
N LYS A 166 -4.39 1.43 0.93
CA LYS A 166 -5.73 1.84 0.48
C LYS A 166 -6.82 0.89 0.97
N VAL A 167 -6.59 -0.42 0.92
CA VAL A 167 -7.55 -1.42 1.44
C VAL A 167 -7.79 -1.22 2.94
N LEU A 168 -6.74 -1.04 3.74
CA LEU A 168 -6.86 -0.79 5.17
C LEU A 168 -7.61 0.52 5.47
N THR A 169 -7.32 1.59 4.72
CA THR A 169 -8.03 2.87 4.85
C THR A 169 -9.51 2.75 4.49
N LEU A 170 -9.83 2.00 3.43
CA LEU A 170 -11.23 1.74 3.04
C LEU A 170 -11.96 0.90 4.08
N GLN A 171 -11.30 -0.10 4.67
CA GLN A 171 -11.90 -0.90 5.74
C GLN A 171 -12.19 -0.07 6.99
N ASP A 172 -11.25 0.81 7.41
CA ASP A 172 -11.44 1.72 8.54
C ASP A 172 -12.59 2.73 8.29
N THR A 173 -12.61 3.34 7.09
CA THR A 173 -13.70 4.25 6.70
C THR A 173 -15.05 3.54 6.65
N ASN A 174 -15.11 2.34 6.12
CA ASN A 174 -16.36 1.57 6.08
C ASN A 174 -16.85 1.19 7.48
N ALA A 175 -15.93 0.79 8.37
CA ALA A 175 -16.27 0.52 9.77
C ALA A 175 -16.82 1.76 10.48
N ARG A 176 -16.22 2.93 10.26
CA ARG A 176 -16.71 4.21 10.81
C ARG A 176 -18.09 4.60 10.26
N LEU A 177 -18.32 4.39 8.95
CA LEU A 177 -19.62 4.66 8.33
C LEU A 177 -20.72 3.76 8.90
N LEU A 178 -20.45 2.47 9.09
CA LEU A 178 -21.40 1.53 9.71
C LEU A 178 -21.72 1.92 11.15
N GLN A 179 -20.73 2.34 11.93
CA GLN A 179 -20.94 2.84 13.29
C GLN A 179 -21.77 4.13 13.30
N ALA A 180 -21.46 5.07 12.40
CA ALA A 180 -22.24 6.31 12.29
C ALA A 180 -23.70 6.03 11.92
N GLN A 181 -23.95 5.11 10.99
CA GLN A 181 -25.29 4.71 10.59
C GLN A 181 -26.07 4.02 11.75
N ASP A 182 -25.40 3.18 12.54
CA ASP A 182 -26.02 2.56 13.72
C ASP A 182 -26.40 3.61 14.77
N HIS A 183 -25.49 4.57 15.03
CA HIS A 183 -25.79 5.70 15.92
C HIS A 183 -26.95 6.55 15.42
N GLU A 184 -26.99 6.89 14.12
CA GLU A 184 -28.08 7.65 13.52
C GLU A 184 -29.41 6.92 13.62
N SER A 185 -29.42 5.61 13.34
CA SER A 185 -30.63 4.77 13.46
C SER A 185 -31.15 4.72 14.90
N ARG A 186 -30.26 4.57 15.90
CA ARG A 186 -30.65 4.60 17.31
C ARG A 186 -31.18 5.97 17.73
N ALA A 187 -30.52 7.04 17.31
CA ALA A 187 -30.96 8.40 17.61
C ALA A 187 -32.35 8.69 17.00
N ALA A 188 -32.61 8.26 15.76
CA ALA A 188 -33.87 8.38 15.10
C ALA A 188 -34.99 7.60 15.85
N ALA A 189 -34.70 6.36 16.27
CA ALA A 189 -35.61 5.53 17.03
C ALA A 189 -36.00 6.18 18.40
N LEU A 190 -35.00 6.75 19.11
CA LEU A 190 -35.22 7.45 20.37
C LEU A 190 -36.05 8.74 20.18
N SER A 191 -35.73 9.51 19.13
CA SER A 191 -36.49 10.71 18.78
C SER A 191 -37.95 10.39 18.48
N GLU A 192 -38.20 9.32 17.74
CA GLU A 192 -39.54 8.87 17.41
C GLU A 192 -40.32 8.39 18.67
N ARG A 193 -39.69 7.64 19.56
CA ARG A 193 -40.27 7.24 20.85
C ARG A 193 -40.68 8.46 21.69
N THR A 194 -39.79 9.45 21.78
CA THR A 194 -40.09 10.71 22.51
C THR A 194 -41.22 11.50 21.86
N ARG A 195 -41.32 11.51 20.55
CA ARG A 195 -42.42 12.15 19.81
C ARG A 195 -43.76 11.46 20.11
N ILE A 196 -43.79 10.12 20.04
CA ILE A 196 -44.96 9.31 20.33
C ILE A 196 -45.40 9.50 21.80
N ALA A 197 -44.48 9.50 22.75
CA ALA A 197 -44.75 9.72 24.15
C ALA A 197 -45.46 11.08 24.40
N ARG A 198 -44.98 12.16 23.76
CA ARG A 198 -45.61 13.48 23.82
C ARG A 198 -47.00 13.48 23.18
N GLU A 199 -47.16 12.88 22.00
CA GLU A 199 -48.42 12.82 21.30
C GLU A 199 -49.50 12.07 22.09
N ILE A 200 -49.11 10.96 22.77
CA ILE A 200 -49.99 10.22 23.68
C ILE A 200 -50.35 11.11 24.90
N HIS A 201 -49.36 11.78 25.50
CA HIS A 201 -49.61 12.65 26.67
C HIS A 201 -50.56 13.78 26.32
N ASP A 202 -50.36 14.47 25.20
CA ASP A 202 -51.15 15.62 24.79
C ASP A 202 -52.55 15.20 24.27
N GLY A 203 -52.64 14.09 23.54
CA GLY A 203 -53.91 13.60 23.01
C GLY A 203 -54.77 12.89 24.08
N VAL A 204 -54.26 11.76 24.56
CA VAL A 204 -55.02 10.88 25.48
C VAL A 204 -55.10 11.48 26.89
N GLY A 205 -53.98 12.08 27.38
CA GLY A 205 -53.92 12.68 28.70
C GLY A 205 -54.91 13.82 28.87
N HIS A 206 -55.01 14.73 27.89
CA HIS A 206 -55.96 15.83 27.90
C HIS A 206 -57.42 15.34 27.77
N LEU A 207 -57.65 14.28 26.97
CA LEU A 207 -58.99 13.70 26.84
C LEU A 207 -59.46 13.09 28.17
N LEU A 208 -58.63 12.29 28.83
CA LEU A 208 -58.94 11.66 30.13
C LEU A 208 -59.18 12.72 31.22
N THR A 209 -58.33 13.76 31.26
CA THR A 209 -58.52 14.87 32.21
C THR A 209 -59.87 15.62 31.99
N ARG A 210 -60.22 15.83 30.74
CA ARG A 210 -61.51 16.44 30.41
C ARG A 210 -62.64 15.55 30.85
N LEU A 211 -62.66 14.26 30.62
CA LEU A 211 -63.69 13.31 31.04
C LEU A 211 -63.75 13.26 32.56
N LEU A 212 -62.65 13.26 33.29
CA LEU A 212 -62.62 13.32 34.76
C LEU A 212 -63.31 14.57 35.28
N LEU A 213 -63.05 15.75 34.70
CA LEU A 213 -63.75 17.02 35.07
C LEU A 213 -65.19 16.95 34.76
N GLN A 214 -65.65 16.34 33.67
CA GLN A 214 -67.06 16.17 33.34
C GLN A 214 -67.80 15.26 34.35
N VAL A 215 -67.15 14.13 34.73
CA VAL A 215 -67.68 13.21 35.75
C VAL A 215 -67.87 13.95 37.10
N LYS A 216 -66.85 14.71 37.54
CA LYS A 216 -66.91 15.51 38.76
C LYS A 216 -67.99 16.57 38.69
N ALA A 217 -68.23 17.22 37.58
CA ALA A 217 -69.37 18.16 37.40
C ALA A 217 -70.72 17.47 37.49
N LEU A 218 -70.86 16.26 36.89
CA LEU A 218 -72.11 15.48 37.00
C LEU A 218 -72.40 15.02 38.42
N GLN A 219 -71.35 14.61 39.21
CA GLN A 219 -71.53 14.29 40.64
C GLN A 219 -72.04 15.46 41.44
N VAL A 220 -71.64 16.69 41.13
CA VAL A 220 -72.16 17.90 41.79
C VAL A 220 -73.65 18.17 41.40
N VAL A 221 -74.01 17.97 40.14
CA VAL A 221 -75.38 18.20 39.64
C VAL A 221 -76.33 17.17 40.23
N HIS A 222 -75.92 15.89 40.33
CA HIS A 222 -76.78 14.80 40.81
C HIS A 222 -76.56 14.44 42.28
N ARG A 223 -76.01 15.34 43.09
CA ARG A 223 -75.69 15.12 44.53
C ARG A 223 -76.82 14.57 45.38
N ASP A 224 -78.09 14.85 45.01
CA ASP A 224 -79.28 14.44 45.74
C ASP A 224 -79.77 13.03 45.32
N GLU A 225 -79.07 12.34 44.38
CA GLU A 225 -79.36 11.01 43.84
C GLU A 225 -78.26 9.99 44.23
N PRO A 226 -78.37 9.31 45.39
CA PRO A 226 -77.29 8.50 45.94
C PRO A 226 -76.81 7.32 45.01
N GLY A 227 -77.78 6.77 44.23
CA GLY A 227 -77.42 5.70 43.25
C GLY A 227 -76.57 6.21 42.11
N VAL A 228 -76.92 7.37 41.54
CA VAL A 228 -76.17 7.98 40.44
C VAL A 228 -74.76 8.44 40.88
N VAL A 229 -74.70 9.01 42.11
CA VAL A 229 -73.41 9.42 42.70
C VAL A 229 -72.48 8.22 42.91
N ALA A 230 -72.97 7.05 43.34
CA ALA A 230 -72.19 5.83 43.52
C ALA A 230 -71.65 5.32 42.19
N ASP A 231 -72.45 5.30 41.11
CA ASP A 231 -72.02 4.90 39.78
C ASP A 231 -71.01 5.89 39.20
N LEU A 232 -71.21 7.20 39.33
CA LEU A 232 -70.24 8.20 38.90
C LEU A 232 -68.94 8.15 39.67
N THR A 233 -68.97 7.78 40.95
CA THR A 233 -67.77 7.58 41.77
C THR A 233 -66.93 6.38 41.27
N THR A 234 -67.59 5.32 40.83
CA THR A 234 -66.90 4.16 40.21
C THR A 234 -66.27 4.54 38.88
N VAL A 235 -66.93 5.35 38.06
CA VAL A 235 -66.32 5.84 36.79
C VAL A 235 -65.19 6.81 37.05
N ASP A 236 -65.28 7.70 38.04
CA ASP A 236 -64.21 8.61 38.45
C ASP A 236 -62.90 7.83 38.85
N ALA A 237 -63.05 6.81 39.68
CA ALA A 237 -61.95 5.95 40.09
C ALA A 237 -61.33 5.20 38.92
N GLY A 238 -62.11 4.70 37.97
CA GLY A 238 -61.60 4.05 36.75
C GLY A 238 -60.86 4.99 35.83
N LEU A 239 -61.29 6.23 35.69
CA LEU A 239 -60.61 7.28 34.90
C LEU A 239 -59.28 7.70 35.54
N ASP A 240 -59.20 7.83 36.87
CA ASP A 240 -57.99 8.14 37.61
C ASP A 240 -56.95 7.00 37.44
N GLU A 241 -57.38 5.74 37.57
CA GLU A 241 -56.54 4.58 37.35
C GLU A 241 -56.01 4.53 35.91
N ALA A 242 -56.85 4.81 34.91
CA ALA A 242 -56.45 4.87 33.50
C ALA A 242 -55.45 6.00 33.26
N LEU A 243 -55.60 7.18 33.86
CA LEU A 243 -54.71 8.31 33.77
C LEU A 243 -53.33 7.98 34.37
N ASP A 244 -53.31 7.34 35.53
CA ASP A 244 -52.05 6.92 36.18
C ASP A 244 -51.32 5.78 35.42
N SER A 245 -52.10 4.86 34.87
CA SER A 245 -51.53 3.80 34.01
C SER A 245 -50.89 4.38 32.74
N MET A 246 -51.57 5.32 32.08
CA MET A 246 -51.06 6.03 30.93
C MET A 246 -49.77 6.81 31.28
N ARG A 247 -49.77 7.57 32.40
CA ARG A 247 -48.55 8.30 32.85
C ARG A 247 -47.39 7.38 33.08
N ARG A 248 -47.56 6.23 33.74
CA ARG A 248 -46.49 5.22 33.92
C ARG A 248 -45.96 4.68 32.62
N SER A 249 -46.85 4.40 31.65
CA SER A 249 -46.45 3.90 30.34
C SER A 249 -45.64 4.93 29.53
N VAL A 250 -46.05 6.21 29.60
CA VAL A 250 -45.37 7.31 28.92
C VAL A 250 -43.98 7.58 29.56
N HIS A 251 -43.89 7.53 30.91
CA HIS A 251 -42.61 7.65 31.62
C HIS A 251 -41.66 6.51 31.27
N ALA A 252 -42.10 5.27 31.26
CA ALA A 252 -41.29 4.13 30.87
C ALA A 252 -40.70 4.26 29.44
N LEU A 253 -41.47 4.83 28.51
CA LEU A 253 -41.01 5.12 27.14
C LEU A 253 -40.00 6.27 27.10
N SER A 254 -40.07 7.23 28.06
CA SER A 254 -39.16 8.38 28.14
C SER A 254 -37.86 8.06 28.87
N ASP A 255 -37.92 7.31 29.98
CA ASP A 255 -36.80 7.02 30.87
C ASP A 255 -35.73 6.12 30.19
N GLU A 256 -36.17 5.17 29.35
CA GLU A 256 -35.22 4.37 28.51
C GLU A 256 -34.39 5.27 27.56
N GLY A 257 -34.89 6.46 27.22
CA GLY A 257 -34.18 7.43 26.38
C GLY A 257 -33.13 8.27 27.14
N GLU A 258 -33.45 8.66 28.41
CA GLU A 258 -32.52 9.47 29.22
C GLU A 258 -31.32 8.67 29.76
N ASP A 259 -31.53 7.42 30.16
CA ASP A 259 -30.45 6.53 30.61
C ASP A 259 -29.43 6.28 29.53
N LEU A 260 -29.84 6.12 28.28
CA LEU A 260 -28.96 5.95 27.12
C LEU A 260 -28.21 7.25 26.78
N ALA A 261 -28.85 8.39 26.84
CA ALA A 261 -28.21 9.69 26.59
C ALA A 261 -27.17 10.02 27.66
N THR A 262 -27.46 9.70 28.91
CA THR A 262 -26.53 9.88 30.06
C THR A 262 -25.34 8.92 29.96
N SER A 263 -25.56 7.66 29.58
CA SER A 263 -24.51 6.67 29.35
C SER A 263 -23.60 7.04 28.17
N LEU A 264 -24.13 7.60 27.10
CA LEU A 264 -23.35 8.08 25.94
C LEU A 264 -22.53 9.32 26.28
N ASN A 265 -23.05 10.26 27.07
CA ASN A 265 -22.29 11.42 27.55
C ASN A 265 -21.13 11.02 28.49
N LEU A 266 -21.34 10.02 29.36
CA LEU A 266 -20.29 9.48 30.23
C LEU A 266 -19.17 8.76 29.44
N LEU A 267 -19.52 8.09 28.34
CA LEU A 267 -18.51 7.46 27.45
C LEU A 267 -17.77 8.51 26.62
N GLY A 268 -18.44 9.54 26.14
CA GLY A 268 -17.83 10.65 25.39
C GLY A 268 -16.85 11.46 26.22
N SER A 269 -17.11 11.65 27.52
CA SER A 269 -16.23 12.39 28.44
C SER A 269 -15.00 11.59 28.90
N ARG A 270 -14.98 10.25 28.71
CA ARG A 270 -13.85 9.37 29.03
C ARG A 270 -12.86 9.18 27.87
N CYS A 271 -13.23 9.57 26.65
CA CYS A 271 -12.41 9.42 25.45
C CYS A 271 -11.82 10.75 24.92
N GLY A 272 -11.98 11.86 25.66
CA GLY A 272 -11.43 13.18 25.34
C GLY A 272 -10.11 13.50 26.05
#